data_c7b65c436580bd6c3e82647f16dc5e26
#
_entry.id   c7b65c436580bd6c3e82647f16dc5e26
#
_cell.length_a   1.000
_cell.length_b   1.000
_cell.length_c   1.000
_cell.angle_alpha   90.00
_cell.angle_beta   90.00
_cell.angle_gamma   90.00
#
_symmetry.space_group_name_H-M   'P 1'
#
loop_
_entity.id
_entity.type
_entity.pdbx_description
1 polymer ?
#
loop_
_entity_poly.entity_id
_entity_poly.type
_entity_poly.pdbx_seq_one_letter_code
_entity_poly.pdbx_strand_id
1 'polypeptide(L)'
;MTTLLKRPLYSIVVAFIFPILFDSCSEVGNARVVTDQDTTLPAKTEAILYKPAPIDSASYQALLDHITNGDSSGRWPVSTALPQEGAILPFNRIIAYYGNLYSKNMGILGEFSKDSMIGRLRQEVDKWQAADTLVKVIPALHYIAVTAQQSPGQGNTYRLRMPSAQIDKIISWANEINALVFLDVQVGLSDLQRELPPLEKYLSLPNVHLGIDPEFSMKSGKL
;
A
#
# COMPACT_ATOMS: atom_id res chain seq x y z
N MET A 1 66.49 -15.76 -12.67
CA MET A 1 66.73 -16.69 -11.55
C MET A 1 66.57 -15.88 -10.29
N THR A 2 65.42 -15.83 -9.66
CA THR A 2 65.29 -15.36 -8.26
C THR A 2 63.97 -15.91 -7.73
N THR A 3 64.16 -16.87 -6.85
CA THR A 3 63.14 -17.67 -6.16
C THR A 3 62.52 -16.84 -5.04
N LEU A 4 61.18 -16.60 -5.06
CA LEU A 4 60.45 -15.99 -3.96
C LEU A 4 59.82 -17.08 -3.09
N LEU A 5 60.29 -17.15 -1.84
CA LEU A 5 59.79 -18.00 -0.76
C LEU A 5 58.35 -17.60 -0.36
N LYS A 6 57.42 -18.54 -0.42
CA LYS A 6 56.09 -18.45 0.23
C LYS A 6 56.21 -18.73 1.73
N ARG A 7 55.79 -17.80 2.59
CA ARG A 7 55.58 -18.02 4.02
C ARG A 7 54.12 -18.39 4.28
N PRO A 8 53.84 -19.42 5.10
CA PRO A 8 52.46 -19.71 5.51
C PRO A 8 52.05 -18.83 6.69
N LEU A 9 50.89 -18.21 6.62
CA LEU A 9 50.20 -17.55 7.72
C LEU A 9 49.51 -18.63 8.57
N TYR A 10 49.92 -18.78 9.80
CA TYR A 10 49.21 -19.54 10.83
C TYR A 10 48.16 -18.62 11.47
N SER A 11 46.88 -18.95 11.30
CA SER A 11 45.79 -18.34 12.04
C SER A 11 45.67 -19.04 13.40
N ILE A 12 45.90 -18.28 14.46
CA ILE A 12 45.68 -18.74 15.84
C ILE A 12 44.20 -18.50 16.15
N VAL A 13 43.43 -19.58 16.30
CA VAL A 13 42.07 -19.55 16.84
C VAL A 13 42.15 -19.63 18.36
N VAL A 14 41.82 -18.53 19.04
CA VAL A 14 41.66 -18.52 20.50
C VAL A 14 40.22 -18.83 20.83
N ALA A 15 39.97 -20.03 21.33
CA ALA A 15 38.66 -20.44 21.84
C ALA A 15 38.51 -19.95 23.29
N PHE A 16 37.61 -19.02 23.54
CA PHE A 16 37.19 -18.68 24.89
C PHE A 16 36.07 -19.62 25.34
N ILE A 17 36.41 -20.49 26.29
CA ILE A 17 35.44 -21.35 26.99
C ILE A 17 34.91 -20.53 28.18
N PHE A 18 33.63 -20.13 28.15
CA PHE A 18 32.92 -19.60 29.31
C PHE A 18 32.18 -20.76 30.02
N PRO A 19 32.36 -20.96 31.34
CA PRO A 19 31.53 -21.89 32.07
C PRO A 19 30.15 -21.29 32.33
N ILE A 20 29.11 -21.95 31.85
CA ILE A 20 27.73 -21.65 32.18
C ILE A 20 27.41 -22.32 33.51
N LEU A 21 27.23 -21.51 34.55
CA LEU A 21 26.68 -21.95 35.83
C LEU A 21 25.15 -22.03 35.66
N PHE A 22 24.61 -23.23 35.76
CA PHE A 22 23.17 -23.45 35.89
C PHE A 22 22.76 -23.20 37.35
N ASP A 23 22.09 -22.08 37.61
CA ASP A 23 21.30 -21.91 38.81
C ASP A 23 19.88 -22.33 38.54
N SER A 24 19.50 -23.43 39.18
CA SER A 24 18.14 -23.99 39.10
C SER A 24 17.33 -23.36 40.21
N CYS A 25 16.48 -22.39 39.88
CA CYS A 25 15.38 -21.97 40.74
C CYS A 25 14.05 -22.25 40.04
N SER A 26 13.36 -23.23 40.56
CA SER A 26 11.98 -23.57 40.23
C SER A 26 11.04 -22.54 40.88
N GLU A 27 10.49 -21.62 40.11
CA GLU A 27 9.27 -20.92 40.49
C GLU A 27 8.16 -21.29 39.49
N VAL A 28 7.14 -21.96 40.08
CA VAL A 28 5.85 -22.21 39.42
C VAL A 28 5.13 -20.88 39.37
N GLY A 29 5.34 -20.13 38.29
CA GLY A 29 4.60 -18.92 37.97
C GLY A 29 3.41 -19.26 37.06
N ASN A 30 2.21 -19.06 37.56
CA ASN A 30 0.95 -19.15 36.81
C ASN A 30 1.06 -18.45 35.46
N ALA A 31 0.94 -19.22 34.39
CA ALA A 31 0.73 -18.70 33.07
C ALA A 31 -0.60 -17.93 33.03
N ARG A 32 -0.54 -16.61 33.14
CA ARG A 32 -1.67 -15.76 32.77
C ARG A 32 -1.88 -15.94 31.28
N VAL A 33 -3.01 -16.55 30.96
CA VAL A 33 -3.60 -16.47 29.61
C VAL A 33 -3.77 -14.99 29.32
N VAL A 34 -2.92 -14.46 28.44
CA VAL A 34 -3.12 -13.14 27.84
C VAL A 34 -4.30 -13.33 26.90
N THR A 35 -5.48 -13.03 27.41
CA THR A 35 -6.66 -12.82 26.57
C THR A 35 -6.31 -11.70 25.61
N ASP A 36 -6.40 -12.01 24.34
CA ASP A 36 -6.33 -11.09 23.20
C ASP A 36 -7.20 -9.87 23.53
N GLN A 37 -6.55 -8.77 23.95
CA GLN A 37 -7.27 -7.53 24.16
C GLN A 37 -7.64 -7.02 22.78
N ASP A 38 -8.93 -7.13 22.53
CA ASP A 38 -9.71 -6.42 21.54
C ASP A 38 -9.06 -5.06 21.25
N THR A 39 -8.31 -5.01 20.14
CA THR A 39 -7.73 -3.76 19.65
C THR A 39 -8.90 -2.97 19.10
N THR A 40 -9.54 -2.20 19.97
CA THR A 40 -10.53 -1.21 19.56
C THR A 40 -9.90 -0.35 18.47
N LEU A 41 -10.44 -0.46 17.26
CA LEU A 41 -10.14 0.45 16.15
C LEU A 41 -10.19 1.88 16.70
N PRO A 42 -9.23 2.76 16.32
CA PRO A 42 -9.25 4.13 16.78
C PRO A 42 -10.62 4.74 16.53
N ALA A 43 -11.14 5.42 17.58
CA ALA A 43 -12.46 6.02 17.58
C ALA A 43 -12.75 6.69 16.25
N LYS A 44 -13.89 6.33 15.68
CA LYS A 44 -14.51 6.85 14.47
C LYS A 44 -14.29 8.37 14.38
N THR A 45 -13.17 8.77 13.78
CA THR A 45 -13.07 10.12 13.23
C THR A 45 -14.21 10.16 12.21
N GLU A 46 -15.15 11.07 12.38
CA GLU A 46 -16.22 11.26 11.39
C GLU A 46 -15.51 11.47 10.05
N ALA A 47 -15.42 10.39 9.28
CA ALA A 47 -15.04 10.48 7.90
C ALA A 47 -15.96 11.55 7.34
N ILE A 48 -15.42 12.61 6.76
CA ILE A 48 -16.22 13.58 6.02
C ILE A 48 -16.88 12.75 4.94
N LEU A 49 -18.08 12.26 5.27
CA LEU A 49 -18.91 11.52 4.32
C LEU A 49 -19.13 12.50 3.17
N TYR A 50 -18.37 12.28 2.10
CA TYR A 50 -18.64 12.92 0.84
C TYR A 50 -20.10 12.59 0.53
N LYS A 51 -20.99 13.55 0.80
CA LYS A 51 -22.40 13.38 0.47
C LYS A 51 -22.51 13.51 -1.04
N PRO A 52 -22.78 12.41 -1.75
CA PRO A 52 -22.84 12.46 -3.18
C PRO A 52 -23.93 13.46 -3.59
N ALA A 53 -23.58 14.39 -4.48
CA ALA A 53 -24.58 15.20 -5.15
C ALA A 53 -25.19 14.38 -6.30
N PRO A 54 -26.49 14.52 -6.59
CA PRO A 54 -27.07 13.91 -7.76
C PRO A 54 -26.29 14.30 -9.02
N ILE A 55 -26.01 13.32 -9.88
CA ILE A 55 -25.24 13.57 -11.10
C ILE A 55 -26.20 14.24 -12.13
N ASP A 56 -25.90 15.50 -12.43
CA ASP A 56 -26.53 16.21 -13.54
C ASP A 56 -25.83 15.87 -14.87
N SER A 57 -26.62 15.38 -15.84
CA SER A 57 -26.08 14.92 -17.12
C SER A 57 -25.35 16.02 -17.90
N ALA A 58 -25.82 17.26 -17.80
CA ALA A 58 -25.21 18.38 -18.52
C ALA A 58 -23.86 18.75 -17.91
N SER A 59 -23.78 18.82 -16.58
CA SER A 59 -22.54 19.05 -15.86
C SER A 59 -21.54 17.91 -16.08
N TYR A 60 -22.01 16.67 -16.11
CA TYR A 60 -21.16 15.51 -16.42
C TYR A 60 -20.58 15.61 -17.84
N GLN A 61 -21.41 15.92 -18.85
CA GLN A 61 -20.91 16.06 -20.21
C GLN A 61 -19.92 17.22 -20.35
N ALA A 62 -20.21 18.37 -19.76
CA ALA A 62 -19.28 19.50 -19.77
C ALA A 62 -17.92 19.16 -19.13
N LEU A 63 -17.93 18.35 -18.08
CA LEU A 63 -16.71 17.87 -17.44
C LEU A 63 -15.96 16.88 -18.32
N LEU A 64 -16.64 15.95 -19.00
CA LEU A 64 -16.02 15.06 -19.98
C LEU A 64 -15.34 15.84 -21.10
N ASP A 65 -16.03 16.83 -21.67
CA ASP A 65 -15.48 17.68 -22.74
C ASP A 65 -14.23 18.44 -22.26
N HIS A 66 -14.24 18.90 -21.00
CA HIS A 66 -13.09 19.55 -20.38
C HIS A 66 -11.90 18.59 -20.24
N ILE A 67 -12.08 17.40 -19.62
CA ILE A 67 -10.97 16.47 -19.35
C ILE A 67 -10.43 15.79 -20.61
N THR A 68 -11.21 15.69 -21.68
CA THR A 68 -10.75 15.16 -22.97
C THR A 68 -9.97 16.18 -23.78
N ASN A 69 -9.99 17.44 -23.37
CA ASN A 69 -9.26 18.53 -24.02
C ASN A 69 -9.51 18.62 -25.53
N GLY A 70 -10.78 18.43 -25.94
CA GLY A 70 -11.19 18.50 -27.35
C GLY A 70 -10.76 17.31 -28.19
N ASP A 71 -10.59 16.13 -27.62
CA ASP A 71 -10.28 14.91 -28.37
C ASP A 71 -11.33 14.66 -29.47
N SER A 72 -10.89 14.72 -30.73
CA SER A 72 -11.72 14.48 -31.92
C SER A 72 -11.52 13.08 -32.50
N SER A 73 -10.82 12.18 -31.82
CA SER A 73 -10.52 10.83 -32.34
C SER A 73 -11.75 9.94 -32.52
N GLY A 74 -12.91 10.31 -31.97
CA GLY A 74 -14.13 9.50 -31.92
C GLY A 74 -14.04 8.29 -30.97
N ARG A 75 -12.91 8.11 -30.26
CA ARG A 75 -12.72 7.07 -29.26
C ARG A 75 -13.14 7.52 -27.86
N TRP A 76 -13.32 8.83 -27.66
CA TRP A 76 -13.70 9.43 -26.40
C TRP A 76 -14.73 10.55 -26.64
N PRO A 77 -15.73 10.75 -25.75
CA PRO A 77 -16.06 9.87 -24.62
C PRO A 77 -16.67 8.55 -25.09
N VAL A 78 -16.41 7.50 -24.30
CA VAL A 78 -17.08 6.21 -24.54
C VAL A 78 -18.56 6.34 -24.17
N SER A 79 -19.45 5.86 -25.03
CA SER A 79 -20.88 5.81 -24.72
C SER A 79 -21.14 4.80 -23.59
N THR A 80 -21.27 5.28 -22.38
CA THR A 80 -21.55 4.49 -21.18
C THR A 80 -22.71 5.10 -20.41
N ALA A 81 -23.31 4.30 -19.52
CA ALA A 81 -24.25 4.85 -18.54
C ALA A 81 -23.54 5.90 -17.66
N LEU A 82 -24.30 6.85 -17.12
CA LEU A 82 -23.79 7.78 -16.12
C LEU A 82 -23.19 7.02 -14.93
N PRO A 83 -22.12 7.52 -14.33
CA PRO A 83 -21.59 6.93 -13.11
C PRO A 83 -22.64 6.96 -12.00
N GLN A 84 -22.53 6.04 -11.07
CA GLN A 84 -23.44 6.02 -9.93
C GLN A 84 -23.17 7.19 -8.98
N GLU A 85 -24.20 7.56 -8.22
CA GLU A 85 -24.08 8.54 -7.15
C GLU A 85 -22.95 8.17 -6.19
N GLY A 86 -22.07 9.13 -5.86
CA GLY A 86 -20.89 8.89 -5.04
C GLY A 86 -19.63 8.53 -5.81
N ALA A 87 -19.70 8.39 -7.14
CA ALA A 87 -18.50 8.18 -7.95
C ALA A 87 -17.49 9.33 -7.77
N ILE A 88 -16.24 9.00 -7.47
CA ILE A 88 -15.17 9.97 -7.33
C ILE A 88 -14.77 10.51 -8.72
N LEU A 89 -14.63 9.63 -9.68
CA LEU A 89 -14.29 9.99 -11.06
C LEU A 89 -15.54 10.08 -11.91
N PRO A 90 -15.57 10.99 -12.88
CA PRO A 90 -14.55 11.93 -13.31
C PRO A 90 -14.56 13.26 -12.55
N PHE A 91 -15.39 13.43 -11.53
CA PHE A 91 -15.62 14.70 -10.81
C PHE A 91 -14.42 15.22 -10.03
N ASN A 92 -13.44 14.33 -9.79
CA ASN A 92 -12.20 14.65 -9.10
C ASN A 92 -11.02 14.05 -9.86
N ARG A 93 -9.82 14.59 -9.60
CA ARG A 93 -8.54 13.99 -10.01
C ARG A 93 -7.88 13.38 -8.78
N ILE A 94 -7.38 12.16 -8.89
CA ILE A 94 -6.68 11.49 -7.80
C ILE A 94 -5.18 11.55 -8.09
N ILE A 95 -4.41 12.09 -7.14
CA ILE A 95 -2.93 12.05 -7.16
C ILE A 95 -2.48 11.09 -6.07
N ALA A 96 -1.94 9.98 -6.48
CA ALA A 96 -1.55 8.89 -5.59
C ALA A 96 -0.04 8.74 -5.50
N TYR A 97 0.47 8.52 -4.29
CA TYR A 97 1.81 7.99 -4.08
C TYR A 97 1.75 6.49 -3.83
N TYR A 98 2.53 5.76 -4.62
CA TYR A 98 2.57 4.30 -4.64
C TYR A 98 3.72 3.75 -3.81
N GLY A 99 3.60 2.55 -3.29
CA GLY A 99 4.71 1.82 -2.71
C GLY A 99 4.36 0.90 -1.56
N ASN A 100 5.42 0.47 -0.88
CA ASN A 100 5.39 -0.46 0.23
C ASN A 100 6.31 0.02 1.35
N LEU A 101 5.89 -0.09 2.61
CA LEU A 101 6.68 0.39 3.76
C LEU A 101 7.90 -0.48 4.10
N TYR A 102 8.01 -1.69 3.57
CA TYR A 102 9.17 -2.57 3.77
C TYR A 102 10.32 -2.30 2.80
N SER A 103 10.04 -1.68 1.66
CA SER A 103 11.04 -1.48 0.63
C SER A 103 11.12 -0.04 0.19
N LYS A 104 12.31 0.53 0.28
CA LYS A 104 12.61 1.87 -0.24
C LYS A 104 12.65 1.90 -1.78
N ASN A 105 12.74 0.74 -2.42
CA ASN A 105 12.85 0.61 -3.86
C ASN A 105 11.51 0.29 -4.55
N MET A 106 10.43 0.10 -3.76
CA MET A 106 9.10 -0.22 -4.28
C MET A 106 8.16 0.98 -4.26
N GLY A 107 8.69 2.16 -4.45
CA GLY A 107 7.92 3.38 -4.55
C GLY A 107 8.04 4.30 -3.33
N ILE A 108 7.50 5.50 -3.50
CA ILE A 108 7.75 6.66 -2.66
C ILE A 108 7.22 6.51 -1.22
N LEU A 109 6.21 5.63 -1.00
CA LEU A 109 5.65 5.40 0.34
C LEU A 109 6.69 4.83 1.32
N GLY A 110 7.63 4.03 0.84
CA GLY A 110 8.68 3.43 1.67
C GLY A 110 10.04 4.15 1.58
N GLU A 111 10.21 5.03 0.59
CA GLU A 111 11.46 5.72 0.33
C GLU A 111 11.76 6.82 1.36
N PHE A 112 10.73 7.57 1.74
CA PHE A 112 10.85 8.72 2.65
C PHE A 112 10.20 8.47 4.01
N SER A 113 10.57 9.30 4.98
CA SER A 113 9.82 9.40 6.24
C SER A 113 8.39 9.87 5.96
N LYS A 114 7.45 9.54 6.86
CA LYS A 114 6.04 9.94 6.76
C LYS A 114 5.87 11.43 6.41
N ASP A 115 6.51 12.31 7.19
CA ASP A 115 6.31 13.75 7.04
C ASP A 115 6.87 14.27 5.71
N SER A 116 8.02 13.75 5.30
CA SER A 116 8.63 14.10 4.01
C SER A 116 7.77 13.60 2.84
N MET A 117 7.25 12.37 2.92
CA MET A 117 6.36 11.79 1.92
C MET A 117 5.06 12.60 1.80
N ILE A 118 4.41 12.89 2.93
CA ILE A 118 3.16 13.68 2.96
C ILE A 118 3.40 15.09 2.44
N GLY A 119 4.50 15.74 2.84
CA GLY A 119 4.84 17.07 2.33
C GLY A 119 5.01 17.10 0.81
N ARG A 120 5.67 16.09 0.24
CA ARG A 120 5.81 15.95 -1.22
C ARG A 120 4.48 15.70 -1.92
N LEU A 121 3.64 14.81 -1.36
CA LEU A 121 2.31 14.54 -1.92
C LEU A 121 1.45 15.81 -1.97
N ARG A 122 1.45 16.60 -0.89
CA ARG A 122 0.73 17.88 -0.85
C ARG A 122 1.22 18.84 -1.94
N GLN A 123 2.54 18.95 -2.12
CA GLN A 123 3.09 19.79 -3.18
C GLN A 123 2.65 19.34 -4.58
N GLU A 124 2.58 18.04 -4.84
CA GLU A 124 2.06 17.53 -6.12
C GLU A 124 0.55 17.82 -6.26
N VAL A 125 -0.24 17.62 -5.22
CA VAL A 125 -1.66 17.97 -5.21
C VAL A 125 -1.86 19.46 -5.53
N ASP A 126 -1.09 20.34 -4.92
CA ASP A 126 -1.17 21.80 -5.15
C ASP A 126 -0.81 22.16 -6.59
N LYS A 127 0.21 21.55 -7.17
CA LYS A 127 0.60 21.75 -8.58
C LYS A 127 -0.51 21.34 -9.55
N TRP A 128 -1.09 20.17 -9.32
CA TRP A 128 -2.18 19.67 -10.16
C TRP A 128 -3.46 20.52 -10.01
N GLN A 129 -3.76 20.97 -8.78
CA GLN A 129 -4.89 21.86 -8.53
C GLN A 129 -4.68 23.24 -9.17
N ALA A 130 -3.47 23.75 -9.19
CA ALA A 130 -3.13 25.00 -9.85
C ALA A 130 -3.19 24.90 -11.38
N ALA A 131 -2.84 23.73 -11.93
CA ALA A 131 -2.90 23.49 -13.37
C ALA A 131 -4.32 23.34 -13.90
N ASP A 132 -5.25 22.85 -13.08
CA ASP A 132 -6.66 22.68 -13.44
C ASP A 132 -7.54 22.98 -12.22
N THR A 133 -8.12 24.18 -12.20
CA THR A 133 -8.96 24.66 -11.09
C THR A 133 -10.41 24.13 -11.15
N LEU A 134 -10.84 23.57 -12.27
CA LEU A 134 -12.21 23.07 -12.46
C LEU A 134 -12.40 21.69 -11.84
N VAL A 135 -11.34 20.88 -11.77
CA VAL A 135 -11.39 19.53 -11.23
C VAL A 135 -10.65 19.50 -9.89
N LYS A 136 -11.38 19.20 -8.82
CA LYS A 136 -10.78 19.07 -7.48
C LYS A 136 -9.78 17.93 -7.46
N VAL A 137 -8.61 18.16 -6.84
CA VAL A 137 -7.56 17.15 -6.65
C VAL A 137 -7.68 16.51 -5.27
N ILE A 138 -7.71 15.18 -5.24
CA ILE A 138 -7.76 14.37 -4.00
C ILE A 138 -6.43 13.62 -3.87
N PRO A 139 -5.73 13.75 -2.72
CA PRO A 139 -4.54 12.94 -2.44
C PRO A 139 -4.92 11.48 -2.20
N ALA A 140 -4.01 10.56 -2.51
CA ALA A 140 -4.17 9.15 -2.20
C ALA A 140 -2.85 8.49 -1.80
N LEU A 141 -2.93 7.45 -0.97
CA LEU A 141 -1.84 6.53 -0.67
C LEU A 141 -2.17 5.18 -1.29
N HIS A 142 -1.41 4.78 -2.30
CA HIS A 142 -1.59 3.52 -3.01
C HIS A 142 -0.59 2.50 -2.47
N TYR A 143 -1.03 1.70 -1.51
CA TYR A 143 -0.20 0.80 -0.73
C TYR A 143 -0.27 -0.63 -1.22
N ILE A 144 0.88 -1.23 -1.52
CA ILE A 144 0.97 -2.63 -1.91
C ILE A 144 0.72 -3.50 -0.68
N ALA A 145 -0.52 -3.98 -0.52
CA ALA A 145 -0.95 -4.81 0.60
C ALA A 145 -0.60 -6.30 0.40
N VAL A 146 -0.55 -6.73 -0.84
CA VAL A 146 -0.07 -8.06 -1.25
C VAL A 146 0.91 -7.87 -2.39
N THR A 147 2.16 -8.29 -2.20
CA THR A 147 3.22 -8.14 -3.21
C THR A 147 3.59 -9.48 -3.82
N ALA A 148 3.74 -9.53 -5.15
CA ALA A 148 4.39 -10.65 -5.83
C ALA A 148 5.88 -10.68 -5.47
N GLN A 149 6.47 -11.87 -5.40
CA GLN A 149 7.87 -12.07 -5.05
C GLN A 149 8.48 -13.23 -5.82
N GLN A 150 9.81 -13.24 -5.95
CA GLN A 150 10.54 -14.29 -6.65
C GLN A 150 10.62 -15.61 -5.86
N SER A 151 10.51 -15.56 -4.54
CA SER A 151 10.52 -16.77 -3.70
C SER A 151 9.14 -17.38 -3.58
N PRO A 152 9.04 -18.72 -3.42
CA PRO A 152 7.75 -19.42 -3.35
C PRO A 152 6.83 -18.89 -2.22
N GLY A 153 7.41 -18.52 -1.08
CA GLY A 153 6.65 -18.04 0.07
C GLY A 153 5.66 -19.07 0.61
N GLN A 154 4.73 -18.61 1.41
CA GLN A 154 3.71 -19.47 2.02
C GLN A 154 2.78 -20.07 0.95
N GLY A 155 2.68 -21.40 0.93
CA GLY A 155 1.81 -22.13 0.01
C GLY A 155 2.27 -22.12 -1.44
N ASN A 156 3.54 -21.84 -1.72
CA ASN A 156 4.11 -21.74 -3.08
C ASN A 156 3.36 -20.77 -4.00
N THR A 157 2.80 -19.71 -3.42
CA THR A 157 1.98 -18.74 -4.17
C THR A 157 2.78 -17.56 -4.72
N TYR A 158 4.08 -17.49 -4.44
CA TYR A 158 4.98 -16.43 -4.93
C TYR A 158 4.45 -15.02 -4.62
N ARG A 159 3.85 -14.88 -3.43
CA ARG A 159 3.36 -13.59 -2.92
C ARG A 159 3.62 -13.47 -1.43
N LEU A 160 3.65 -12.22 -0.94
CA LEU A 160 3.78 -11.87 0.46
C LEU A 160 2.64 -10.91 0.85
N ARG A 161 1.85 -11.28 1.84
CA ARG A 161 0.86 -10.38 2.45
C ARG A 161 1.54 -9.47 3.45
N MET A 162 1.24 -8.18 3.39
CA MET A 162 1.73 -7.23 4.38
C MET A 162 0.98 -7.42 5.70
N PRO A 163 1.67 -7.24 6.84
CA PRO A 163 1.02 -7.30 8.15
C PRO A 163 -0.08 -6.24 8.28
N SER A 164 -1.15 -6.59 8.98
CA SER A 164 -2.26 -5.67 9.26
C SER A 164 -1.81 -4.34 9.87
N ALA A 165 -0.86 -4.37 10.79
CA ALA A 165 -0.30 -3.16 11.40
C ALA A 165 0.31 -2.15 10.38
N GLN A 166 0.76 -2.62 9.23
CA GLN A 166 1.24 -1.74 8.15
C GLN A 166 0.07 -1.09 7.42
N ILE A 167 -1.00 -1.85 7.18
CA ILE A 167 -2.23 -1.34 6.56
C ILE A 167 -2.87 -0.31 7.49
N ASP A 168 -3.00 -0.63 8.78
CA ASP A 168 -3.52 0.28 9.82
C ASP A 168 -2.74 1.60 9.84
N LYS A 169 -1.41 1.52 9.71
CA LYS A 169 -0.52 2.68 9.66
C LYS A 169 -0.77 3.57 8.45
N ILE A 170 -0.93 2.97 7.27
CA ILE A 170 -1.24 3.71 6.03
C ILE A 170 -2.60 4.40 6.13
N ILE A 171 -3.61 3.70 6.64
CA ILE A 171 -4.95 4.27 6.85
C ILE A 171 -4.89 5.45 7.83
N SER A 172 -4.14 5.31 8.93
CA SER A 172 -3.91 6.41 9.87
C SER A 172 -3.28 7.63 9.19
N TRP A 173 -2.26 7.44 8.37
CA TRP A 173 -1.61 8.54 7.63
C TRP A 173 -2.55 9.20 6.62
N ALA A 174 -3.35 8.40 5.92
CA ALA A 174 -4.32 8.90 4.98
C ALA A 174 -5.40 9.76 5.68
N ASN A 175 -5.89 9.30 6.82
CA ASN A 175 -6.90 10.04 7.61
C ASN A 175 -6.39 11.41 8.08
N GLU A 176 -5.11 11.55 8.44
CA GLU A 176 -4.50 12.82 8.85
C GLU A 176 -4.52 13.90 7.74
N ILE A 177 -4.61 13.49 6.49
CA ILE A 177 -4.57 14.38 5.32
C ILE A 177 -5.83 14.29 4.46
N ASN A 178 -6.88 13.62 4.93
CA ASN A 178 -8.11 13.36 4.19
C ASN A 178 -7.84 12.72 2.80
N ALA A 179 -6.92 11.77 2.75
CA ALA A 179 -6.56 11.04 1.54
C ALA A 179 -7.37 9.76 1.38
N LEU A 180 -7.49 9.32 0.13
CA LEU A 180 -7.92 7.96 -0.19
C LEU A 180 -6.78 6.97 0.09
N VAL A 181 -7.15 5.71 0.28
CA VAL A 181 -6.22 4.58 0.31
C VAL A 181 -6.61 3.59 -0.77
N PHE A 182 -5.65 3.17 -1.57
CA PHE A 182 -5.79 1.99 -2.43
C PHE A 182 -4.96 0.87 -1.82
N LEU A 183 -5.60 -0.27 -1.55
CA LEU A 183 -4.90 -1.49 -1.15
C LEU A 183 -4.64 -2.31 -2.41
N ASP A 184 -3.41 -2.30 -2.85
CA ASP A 184 -2.99 -2.96 -4.07
C ASP A 184 -2.70 -4.43 -3.84
N VAL A 185 -3.15 -5.28 -4.76
CA VAL A 185 -3.05 -6.73 -4.70
C VAL A 185 -2.36 -7.29 -5.93
N GLN A 186 -1.13 -7.78 -5.71
CA GLN A 186 -0.33 -8.52 -6.68
C GLN A 186 -0.40 -10.00 -6.31
N VAL A 187 -1.28 -10.76 -6.96
CA VAL A 187 -1.66 -12.11 -6.51
C VAL A 187 -0.53 -13.17 -6.65
N GLY A 188 0.48 -12.94 -7.47
CA GLY A 188 1.49 -13.96 -7.79
C GLY A 188 0.85 -15.20 -8.42
N LEU A 189 1.07 -16.37 -7.85
CA LEU A 189 0.38 -17.64 -8.22
C LEU A 189 -0.88 -17.89 -7.38
N SER A 190 -1.31 -16.94 -6.55
CA SER A 190 -2.59 -16.96 -5.85
C SER A 190 -3.70 -16.42 -6.76
N ASP A 191 -4.83 -16.07 -6.18
CA ASP A 191 -5.99 -15.48 -6.84
C ASP A 191 -6.68 -14.47 -5.93
N LEU A 192 -7.54 -13.60 -6.50
CA LEU A 192 -8.25 -12.58 -5.75
C LEU A 192 -9.20 -13.17 -4.71
N GLN A 193 -9.81 -14.33 -4.98
CA GLN A 193 -10.74 -15.00 -4.06
C GLN A 193 -10.06 -15.37 -2.74
N ARG A 194 -8.75 -15.63 -2.76
CA ARG A 194 -7.95 -15.93 -1.57
C ARG A 194 -7.33 -14.70 -0.93
N GLU A 195 -7.03 -13.68 -1.72
CA GLU A 195 -6.31 -12.49 -1.22
C GLU A 195 -7.25 -11.40 -0.70
N LEU A 196 -8.52 -11.34 -1.14
CA LEU A 196 -9.45 -10.29 -0.71
C LEU A 196 -10.04 -10.49 0.71
N PRO A 197 -10.45 -11.70 1.15
CA PRO A 197 -11.08 -11.86 2.46
C PRO A 197 -10.30 -11.26 3.64
N PRO A 198 -8.98 -11.36 3.73
CA PRO A 198 -8.22 -10.69 4.79
C PRO A 198 -8.27 -9.16 4.75
N LEU A 199 -8.65 -8.57 3.61
CA LEU A 199 -8.72 -7.12 3.39
C LEU A 199 -10.14 -6.55 3.55
N GLU A 200 -11.17 -7.38 3.64
CA GLU A 200 -12.58 -6.96 3.68
C GLU A 200 -12.86 -5.91 4.76
N LYS A 201 -12.33 -6.09 5.97
CA LYS A 201 -12.49 -5.13 7.06
C LYS A 201 -11.96 -3.73 6.73
N TYR A 202 -10.95 -3.63 5.88
CA TYR A 202 -10.39 -2.37 5.42
C TYR A 202 -11.17 -1.81 4.23
N LEU A 203 -11.54 -2.68 3.28
CA LEU A 203 -12.30 -2.29 2.10
C LEU A 203 -13.73 -1.84 2.42
N SER A 204 -14.22 -2.13 3.63
CA SER A 204 -15.48 -1.57 4.14
C SER A 204 -15.38 -0.12 4.64
N LEU A 205 -14.17 0.44 4.75
CA LEU A 205 -13.97 1.84 5.13
C LEU A 205 -14.25 2.76 3.94
N PRO A 206 -14.89 3.92 4.16
CA PRO A 206 -15.40 4.77 3.07
C PRO A 206 -14.32 5.40 2.19
N ASN A 207 -13.08 5.50 2.68
CA ASN A 207 -11.95 6.07 1.96
C ASN A 207 -10.92 5.02 1.50
N VAL A 208 -11.26 3.72 1.61
CA VAL A 208 -10.37 2.63 1.21
C VAL A 208 -10.92 1.90 0.00
N HIS A 209 -10.10 1.75 -1.01
CA HIS A 209 -10.43 1.17 -2.30
C HIS A 209 -9.50 -0.01 -2.62
N LEU A 210 -9.96 -0.92 -3.45
CA LEU A 210 -9.16 -2.01 -3.98
C LEU A 210 -8.34 -1.53 -5.18
N GLY A 211 -7.03 -1.80 -5.17
CA GLY A 211 -6.16 -1.80 -6.34
C GLY A 211 -5.91 -3.24 -6.79
N ILE A 212 -5.89 -3.48 -8.08
CA ILE A 212 -5.52 -4.77 -8.66
C ILE A 212 -4.43 -4.53 -9.68
N ASP A 213 -3.33 -5.25 -9.52
CA ASP A 213 -2.18 -5.20 -10.41
C ASP A 213 -2.13 -6.47 -11.26
N PRO A 214 -2.82 -6.49 -12.42
CA PRO A 214 -3.07 -7.71 -13.19
C PRO A 214 -1.81 -8.27 -13.83
N GLU A 215 -0.77 -7.48 -14.03
CA GLU A 215 0.52 -7.92 -14.60
C GLU A 215 1.24 -8.89 -13.69
N PHE A 216 0.99 -8.84 -12.37
CA PHE A 216 1.49 -9.79 -11.40
C PHE A 216 0.56 -10.99 -11.16
N SER A 217 -0.40 -11.25 -12.04
CA SER A 217 -1.14 -12.51 -12.09
C SER A 217 -0.29 -13.56 -12.82
N MET A 218 0.61 -14.18 -12.08
CA MET A 218 1.64 -15.05 -12.63
C MET A 218 1.06 -16.40 -13.07
N LYS A 219 1.64 -16.97 -14.14
CA LYS A 219 1.32 -18.34 -14.62
C LYS A 219 2.40 -19.35 -14.21
N SER A 220 3.54 -18.90 -13.77
CA SER A 220 4.68 -19.69 -13.31
C SER A 220 5.39 -18.94 -12.19
N GLY A 221 6.32 -19.57 -11.47
CA GLY A 221 7.12 -18.93 -10.43
C GLY A 221 8.20 -17.95 -10.95
N LYS A 222 8.03 -17.42 -12.16
CA LYS A 222 8.91 -16.39 -12.74
C LYS A 222 8.13 -15.10 -12.88
N LEU A 223 8.71 -14.01 -12.36
CA LEU A 223 8.29 -12.64 -12.60
C LEU A 223 8.72 -12.20 -13.98
#